data_0121dd319cc173e4579c8997c8ef9b99
#
_entry.id   0121dd319cc173e4579c8997c8ef9b99
#
_cell.length_a   1.000
_cell.length_b   1.000
_cell.length_c   1.000
_cell.angle_alpha   90.00
_cell.angle_beta   90.00
_cell.angle_gamma   90.00
#
_symmetry.space_group_name_H-M   'P 1'
#
loop_
_entity.id
_entity.type
_entity.pdbx_description
1 polymer ?
#
loop_
_entity_poly.entity_id
_entity_poly.type
_entity_poly.pdbx_seq_one_letter_code
_entity_poly.pdbx_strand_id
1 'polypeptide(L)'
;MKNYRIKIFNEFSDELKIIWSNLQKDGDCYLFQTYEWQEYWFSAVGTTLNLKPLIVCVYDSSKLIAIFPLGLKSLYGIKIIEFLGGGQSDYNNPIFSDKVQLGSIKELWNEILAELPKYDVIYLSRIPEKLADSRNPFMKTAPFKVAGSSYYSKLPD
;
A
#
# COMPACT_ATOMS: atom_id res chain seq x y z
N MET A 1 19.04 15.01 -2.80
CA MET A 1 18.08 13.98 -2.35
C MET A 1 16.80 14.70 -1.95
N LYS A 2 15.64 14.24 -2.42
CA LYS A 2 14.36 14.71 -1.88
C LYS A 2 14.24 14.13 -0.46
N ASN A 3 13.93 14.97 0.51
CA ASN A 3 13.71 14.54 1.89
C ASN A 3 12.19 14.40 2.08
N TYR A 4 11.70 13.17 2.08
CA TYR A 4 10.28 12.88 2.30
C TYR A 4 9.98 12.85 3.79
N ARG A 5 8.82 13.37 4.18
CA ARG A 5 8.31 13.18 5.55
C ARG A 5 7.43 11.94 5.56
N ILE A 6 7.78 10.96 6.38
CA ILE A 6 7.06 9.70 6.56
C ILE A 6 6.30 9.76 7.88
N LYS A 7 4.99 9.44 7.86
CA LYS A 7 4.14 9.28 9.03
C LYS A 7 3.50 7.89 8.99
N ILE A 8 3.65 7.12 10.07
CA ILE A 8 3.06 5.77 10.18
C ILE A 8 1.87 5.83 11.13
N PHE A 9 0.71 5.35 10.66
CA PHE A 9 -0.46 5.15 11.48
C PHE A 9 -0.57 3.67 11.85
N ASN A 10 -0.80 3.40 13.14
CA ASN A 10 -0.95 2.05 13.67
C ASN A 10 -2.42 1.66 13.92
N GLU A 11 -3.33 2.52 13.55
CA GLU A 11 -4.77 2.32 13.68
C GLU A 11 -5.52 3.10 12.60
N PHE A 12 -6.76 2.69 12.33
CA PHE A 12 -7.69 3.44 11.51
C PHE A 12 -8.32 4.55 12.37
N SER A 13 -8.20 5.79 11.91
CA SER A 13 -8.67 6.98 12.64
C SER A 13 -9.34 7.97 11.69
N ASP A 14 -10.10 8.91 12.25
CA ASP A 14 -10.76 9.96 11.46
C ASP A 14 -9.74 10.82 10.69
N GLU A 15 -8.59 11.11 11.30
CA GLU A 15 -7.50 11.82 10.62
C GLU A 15 -7.03 11.04 9.39
N LEU A 16 -6.74 9.74 9.57
CA LEU A 16 -6.30 8.89 8.47
C LEU A 16 -7.38 8.78 7.39
N LYS A 17 -8.65 8.66 7.77
CA LYS A 17 -9.77 8.62 6.84
C LYS A 17 -9.82 9.83 5.93
N ILE A 18 -9.70 11.02 6.51
CA ILE A 18 -9.75 12.28 5.75
C ILE A 18 -8.61 12.35 4.72
N ILE A 19 -7.37 12.09 5.15
CA ILE A 19 -6.21 12.20 4.26
C ILE A 19 -6.20 11.11 3.20
N TRP A 20 -6.62 9.88 3.54
CA TRP A 20 -6.70 8.76 2.60
C TRP A 20 -7.81 8.98 1.56
N SER A 21 -9.01 9.36 2.01
CA SER A 21 -10.14 9.64 1.11
C SER A 21 -9.85 10.78 0.13
N ASN A 22 -9.01 11.73 0.50
CA ASN A 22 -8.57 12.77 -0.42
C ASN A 22 -7.59 12.22 -1.47
N LEU A 23 -6.61 11.41 -1.05
CA LEU A 23 -5.64 10.83 -1.98
C LEU A 23 -6.29 9.85 -2.96
N GLN A 24 -7.24 9.02 -2.50
CA GLN A 24 -7.90 8.02 -3.36
C GLN A 24 -8.80 8.64 -4.44
N LYS A 25 -9.20 9.91 -4.31
CA LYS A 25 -9.94 10.64 -5.35
C LYS A 25 -9.04 11.16 -6.46
N ASP A 26 -7.78 11.46 -6.11
CA ASP A 26 -6.82 12.10 -7.01
C ASP A 26 -5.80 11.09 -7.59
N GLY A 27 -5.76 9.86 -7.10
CA GLY A 27 -4.77 8.85 -7.48
C GLY A 27 -5.37 7.60 -8.11
N ASP A 28 -4.53 6.80 -8.76
CA ASP A 28 -4.90 5.48 -9.26
C ASP A 28 -5.18 4.55 -8.07
N CYS A 29 -6.47 4.35 -7.78
CA CYS A 29 -6.95 3.58 -6.65
C CYS A 29 -8.01 2.57 -7.09
N TYR A 30 -7.72 1.28 -6.92
CA TYR A 30 -8.73 0.23 -7.05
C TYR A 30 -9.57 0.13 -5.78
N LEU A 31 -10.71 -0.58 -5.85
CA LEU A 31 -11.58 -0.83 -4.70
C LEU A 31 -10.79 -1.33 -3.47
N PHE A 32 -9.85 -2.25 -3.69
CA PHE A 32 -9.09 -2.90 -2.64
C PHE A 32 -8.08 -1.97 -1.92
N GLN A 33 -7.79 -0.78 -2.46
CA GLN A 33 -6.94 0.24 -1.83
C GLN A 33 -7.75 1.37 -1.21
N THR A 34 -9.08 1.37 -1.30
CA THR A 34 -9.90 2.39 -0.64
C THR A 34 -9.81 2.30 0.88
N TYR A 35 -9.95 3.44 1.56
CA TYR A 35 -9.98 3.47 3.03
C TYR A 35 -11.05 2.54 3.57
N GLU A 36 -12.26 2.61 3.00
CA GLU A 36 -13.43 1.84 3.42
C GLU A 36 -13.17 0.33 3.32
N TRP A 37 -12.61 -0.15 2.20
CA TRP A 37 -12.25 -1.55 2.06
C TRP A 37 -11.25 -1.98 3.12
N GLN A 38 -10.19 -1.23 3.31
CA GLN A 38 -9.09 -1.56 4.20
C GLN A 38 -9.52 -1.54 5.67
N GLU A 39 -10.34 -0.56 6.07
CA GLU A 39 -10.89 -0.47 7.42
C GLU A 39 -11.83 -1.64 7.73
N TYR A 40 -12.79 -1.93 6.82
CA TYR A 40 -13.72 -3.04 7.02
C TYR A 40 -13.02 -4.39 6.98
N TRP A 41 -12.10 -4.59 6.05
CA TRP A 41 -11.30 -5.80 6.00
C TRP A 41 -10.50 -5.99 7.28
N PHE A 42 -9.83 -4.94 7.75
CA PHE A 42 -9.04 -5.01 8.98
C PHE A 42 -9.90 -5.34 10.19
N SER A 43 -11.05 -4.70 10.36
CA SER A 43 -11.95 -4.95 11.49
C SER A 43 -12.55 -6.37 11.47
N ALA A 44 -12.86 -6.90 10.29
CA ALA A 44 -13.49 -8.22 10.14
C ALA A 44 -12.48 -9.38 10.11
N VAL A 45 -11.32 -9.18 9.52
CA VAL A 45 -10.32 -10.24 9.26
C VAL A 45 -8.98 -9.94 9.92
N GLY A 46 -8.43 -8.74 9.71
CA GLY A 46 -7.08 -8.38 10.17
C GLY A 46 -6.89 -8.56 11.67
N THR A 47 -7.89 -8.23 12.47
CA THR A 47 -7.89 -8.40 13.92
C THR A 47 -7.80 -9.88 14.33
N THR A 48 -8.44 -10.77 13.58
CA THR A 48 -8.41 -12.24 13.85
C THR A 48 -7.05 -12.85 13.53
N LEU A 49 -6.27 -12.20 12.67
CA LEU A 49 -4.92 -12.62 12.27
C LEU A 49 -3.82 -12.03 13.15
N ASN A 50 -4.16 -11.33 14.24
CA ASN A 50 -3.22 -10.57 15.06
C ASN A 50 -2.34 -9.61 14.23
N LEU A 51 -2.88 -9.10 13.14
CA LEU A 51 -2.22 -8.14 12.29
C LEU A 51 -2.29 -6.75 12.93
N LYS A 52 -1.17 -6.03 12.94
CA LYS A 52 -1.10 -4.64 13.39
C LYS A 52 -0.99 -3.73 12.17
N PRO A 53 -1.85 -2.74 11.99
CA PRO A 53 -1.73 -1.80 10.87
C PRO A 53 -0.40 -1.06 10.93
N LEU A 54 0.24 -0.90 9.79
CA LEU A 54 1.39 -0.04 9.54
C LEU A 54 1.11 0.77 8.29
N ILE A 55 0.22 1.74 8.39
CA ILE A 55 -0.20 2.53 7.24
C ILE A 55 0.77 3.68 7.08
N VAL A 56 1.59 3.60 6.04
CA VAL A 56 2.66 4.56 5.79
C VAL A 56 2.17 5.65 4.86
N CYS A 57 2.10 6.88 5.37
CA CYS A 57 1.77 8.08 4.62
C CYS A 57 3.04 8.87 4.31
N VAL A 58 3.27 9.14 3.03
CA VAL A 58 4.46 9.83 2.54
C VAL A 58 4.10 11.22 2.06
N TYR A 59 4.84 12.21 2.53
CA TYR A 59 4.65 13.61 2.17
C TYR A 59 5.89 14.18 1.48
N ASP A 60 5.66 14.91 0.39
CA ASP A 60 6.63 15.84 -0.20
C ASP A 60 6.28 17.24 0.32
N SER A 61 7.14 17.79 1.18
CA SER A 61 6.83 19.00 1.94
C SER A 61 5.57 18.82 2.81
N SER A 62 4.47 19.48 2.50
CA SER A 62 3.19 19.33 3.19
C SER A 62 2.17 18.47 2.46
N LYS A 63 2.47 18.05 1.21
CA LYS A 63 1.52 17.34 0.35
C LYS A 63 1.68 15.83 0.50
N LEU A 64 0.57 15.15 0.80
CA LEU A 64 0.51 13.69 0.76
C LEU A 64 0.67 13.20 -0.69
N ILE A 65 1.65 12.33 -0.92
CA ILE A 65 2.00 11.84 -2.26
C ILE A 65 1.84 10.34 -2.42
N ALA A 66 1.86 9.59 -1.31
CA ALA A 66 1.61 8.16 -1.35
C ALA A 66 1.07 7.63 -0.02
N ILE A 67 0.30 6.54 -0.10
CA ILE A 67 -0.11 5.71 1.05
C ILE A 67 0.24 4.26 0.75
N PHE A 68 0.93 3.63 1.70
CA PHE A 68 1.24 2.20 1.67
C PHE A 68 0.41 1.51 2.77
N PRO A 69 -0.64 0.76 2.42
CA PRO A 69 -1.48 0.04 3.37
C PRO A 69 -0.80 -1.25 3.81
N LEU A 70 0.15 -1.15 4.71
CA LEU A 70 0.91 -2.28 5.24
C LEU A 70 0.37 -2.74 6.59
N GLY A 71 0.73 -3.95 6.97
CA GLY A 71 0.50 -4.52 8.28
C GLY A 71 1.67 -5.37 8.75
N LEU A 72 1.84 -5.46 10.05
CA LEU A 72 2.84 -6.31 10.71
C LEU A 72 2.15 -7.43 11.46
N LYS A 73 2.53 -8.66 11.19
CA LYS A 73 2.12 -9.83 11.98
C LYS A 73 3.33 -10.60 12.47
N SER A 74 3.11 -11.42 13.50
CA SER A 74 4.10 -12.39 13.96
C SER A 74 3.57 -13.79 13.76
N LEU A 75 4.36 -14.63 13.09
CA LEU A 75 4.04 -16.03 12.85
C LEU A 75 5.23 -16.88 13.30
N TYR A 76 5.03 -17.71 14.32
CA TYR A 76 6.11 -18.53 14.91
C TYR A 76 7.36 -17.74 15.31
N GLY A 77 7.17 -16.50 15.79
CA GLY A 77 8.27 -15.61 16.20
C GLY A 77 8.88 -14.79 15.04
N ILE A 78 8.52 -15.08 13.80
CA ILE A 78 8.98 -14.32 12.62
C ILE A 78 8.04 -13.13 12.42
N LYS A 79 8.61 -11.94 12.31
CA LYS A 79 7.88 -10.69 12.04
C LYS A 79 7.80 -10.45 10.55
N ILE A 80 6.58 -10.43 10.03
CA ILE A 80 6.29 -10.32 8.60
C ILE A 80 5.53 -9.02 8.34
N ILE A 81 6.03 -8.21 7.42
CA ILE A 81 5.28 -7.07 6.86
C ILE A 81 4.64 -7.52 5.56
N GLU A 82 3.34 -7.24 5.42
CA GLU A 82 2.56 -7.54 4.22
C GLU A 82 1.58 -6.41 3.92
N PHE A 83 0.95 -6.42 2.74
CA PHE A 83 -0.18 -5.53 2.50
C PHE A 83 -1.38 -5.92 3.36
N LEU A 84 -2.11 -4.92 3.86
CA LEU A 84 -3.47 -5.11 4.35
C LEU A 84 -4.35 -5.61 3.20
N GLY A 85 -5.47 -6.29 3.53
CA GLY A 85 -6.36 -6.90 2.53
C GLY A 85 -6.08 -8.38 2.29
N GLY A 86 -4.85 -8.85 2.55
CA GLY A 86 -4.48 -10.27 2.54
C GLY A 86 -4.93 -11.01 1.27
N GLY A 87 -5.48 -12.20 1.47
CA GLY A 87 -6.00 -13.06 0.39
C GLY A 87 -7.36 -12.66 -0.17
N GLN A 88 -8.09 -11.73 0.46
CA GLN A 88 -9.38 -11.25 0.03
C GLN A 88 -9.31 -10.07 -0.97
N SER A 89 -8.13 -9.44 -1.09
CA SER A 89 -7.89 -8.42 -2.09
C SER A 89 -7.26 -9.04 -3.33
N ASP A 90 -7.87 -8.87 -4.50
CA ASP A 90 -7.31 -9.36 -5.76
C ASP A 90 -6.07 -8.58 -6.19
N TYR A 91 -6.04 -7.28 -5.85
CA TYR A 91 -4.91 -6.40 -6.13
C TYR A 91 -4.48 -5.68 -4.87
N ASN A 92 -3.18 -5.71 -4.59
CA ASN A 92 -2.55 -4.96 -3.51
C ASN A 92 -1.54 -3.98 -4.11
N ASN A 93 -1.64 -2.72 -3.76
CA ASN A 93 -0.74 -1.69 -4.27
C ASN A 93 -0.72 -0.48 -3.34
N PRO A 94 0.39 0.27 -3.27
CA PRO A 94 0.35 1.62 -2.76
C PRO A 94 -0.52 2.53 -3.62
N ILE A 95 -1.15 3.52 -3.02
CA ILE A 95 -1.80 4.61 -3.75
C ILE A 95 -0.77 5.71 -3.96
N PHE A 96 -0.64 6.19 -5.17
CA PHE A 96 0.20 7.33 -5.51
C PHE A 96 -0.67 8.48 -6.03
N SER A 97 -0.32 9.71 -5.67
CA SER A 97 -0.92 10.89 -6.29
C SER A 97 -0.50 10.96 -7.77
N ASP A 98 -1.44 11.18 -8.66
CA ASP A 98 -1.23 11.38 -10.10
C ASP A 98 -0.32 12.58 -10.42
N LYS A 99 -0.27 13.56 -9.50
CA LYS A 99 0.51 14.81 -9.63
C LYS A 99 1.98 14.66 -9.26
N VAL A 100 2.40 13.47 -8.81
CA VAL A 100 3.77 13.24 -8.34
C VAL A 100 4.62 12.59 -9.41
N GLN A 101 5.64 13.33 -9.85
CA GLN A 101 6.75 12.70 -10.56
C GLN A 101 7.57 11.92 -9.54
N LEU A 102 7.34 10.61 -9.46
CA LEU A 102 8.14 9.70 -8.66
C LEU A 102 9.52 9.55 -9.31
N GLY A 103 10.41 10.48 -9.04
CA GLY A 103 11.77 10.53 -9.62
C GLY A 103 12.57 9.27 -9.31
N SER A 104 12.43 8.72 -8.10
CA SER A 104 12.98 7.42 -7.73
C SER A 104 12.09 6.76 -6.68
N ILE A 105 11.17 5.94 -7.15
CA ILE A 105 10.34 5.11 -6.26
C ILE A 105 11.20 4.15 -5.41
N LYS A 106 12.35 3.74 -5.93
CA LYS A 106 13.29 2.87 -5.21
C LYS A 106 13.93 3.58 -4.01
N GLU A 107 14.32 4.85 -4.18
CA GLU A 107 14.85 5.66 -3.07
C GLU A 107 13.77 5.89 -2.01
N LEU A 108 12.57 6.28 -2.44
CA LEU A 108 11.42 6.43 -1.54
C LEU A 108 11.16 5.14 -0.76
N TRP A 109 11.17 3.99 -1.44
CA TRP A 109 10.96 2.70 -0.78
C TRP A 109 12.05 2.41 0.26
N ASN A 110 13.30 2.72 -0.04
CA ASN A 110 14.40 2.56 0.92
C ASN A 110 14.24 3.48 2.15
N GLU A 111 13.76 4.72 1.97
CA GLU A 111 13.45 5.62 3.09
C GLU A 111 12.30 5.06 3.95
N ILE A 112 11.25 4.53 3.32
CA ILE A 112 10.16 3.86 4.03
C ILE A 112 10.68 2.68 4.84
N LEU A 113 11.50 1.81 4.24
CA LEU A 113 12.07 0.64 4.92
C LEU A 113 12.87 0.99 6.16
N ALA A 114 13.56 2.14 6.14
CA ALA A 114 14.36 2.62 7.28
C ALA A 114 13.48 3.09 8.46
N GLU A 115 12.25 3.54 8.19
CA GLU A 115 11.30 4.02 9.21
C GLU A 115 10.38 2.91 9.75
N LEU A 116 10.33 1.74 9.09
CA LEU A 116 9.49 0.64 9.54
C LEU A 116 10.02 0.03 10.85
N PRO A 117 9.12 -0.47 11.73
CA PRO A 117 9.53 -1.19 12.93
C PRO A 117 10.31 -2.45 12.54
N LYS A 118 11.09 -3.00 13.48
CA LYS A 118 11.90 -4.21 13.24
C LYS A 118 11.03 -5.35 12.69
N TYR A 119 11.45 -5.89 11.56
CA TYR A 119 10.84 -7.03 10.87
C TYR A 119 11.92 -8.03 10.44
N ASP A 120 11.50 -9.24 10.12
CA ASP A 120 12.37 -10.29 9.61
C ASP A 120 12.16 -10.49 8.11
N VAL A 121 10.91 -10.34 7.63
CA VAL A 121 10.52 -10.55 6.23
C VAL A 121 9.52 -9.49 5.78
N ILE A 122 9.65 -9.04 4.53
CA ILE A 122 8.60 -8.31 3.82
C ILE A 122 8.06 -9.24 2.72
N TYR A 123 6.77 -9.54 2.78
CA TYR A 123 6.07 -10.36 1.81
C TYR A 123 4.95 -9.57 1.15
N LEU A 124 5.21 -9.01 -0.02
CA LEU A 124 4.24 -8.24 -0.79
C LEU A 124 3.78 -9.06 -1.98
N SER A 125 2.51 -9.37 -2.02
CA SER A 125 1.91 -10.20 -3.07
C SER A 125 0.74 -9.50 -3.77
N ARG A 126 0.33 -10.03 -4.93
CA ARG A 126 -0.81 -9.55 -5.73
C ARG A 126 -0.65 -8.12 -6.23
N ILE A 127 0.59 -7.71 -6.50
CA ILE A 127 0.89 -6.39 -7.05
C ILE A 127 0.60 -6.44 -8.55
N PRO A 128 -0.31 -5.59 -9.06
CA PRO A 128 -0.59 -5.56 -10.48
C PRO A 128 0.61 -4.99 -11.25
N GLU A 129 0.92 -5.57 -12.41
CA GLU A 129 2.00 -5.06 -13.27
C GLU A 129 1.68 -3.67 -13.83
N LYS A 130 0.40 -3.41 -14.05
CA LYS A 130 -0.10 -2.13 -14.59
C LYS A 130 -1.10 -1.51 -13.62
N LEU A 131 -1.12 -0.18 -13.61
CA LEU A 131 -2.15 0.65 -13.00
C LEU A 131 -2.79 1.43 -14.17
N ALA A 132 -4.08 1.23 -14.41
CA ALA A 132 -4.73 1.68 -15.64
C ALA A 132 -3.90 1.28 -16.88
N ASP A 133 -3.52 2.23 -17.72
CA ASP A 133 -2.75 1.98 -18.95
C ASP A 133 -1.22 2.08 -18.75
N SER A 134 -0.77 2.41 -17.54
CA SER A 134 0.65 2.64 -17.26
C SER A 134 1.26 1.49 -16.46
N ARG A 135 2.57 1.28 -16.65
CA ARG A 135 3.31 0.33 -15.82
C ARG A 135 3.33 0.81 -14.36
N ASN A 136 3.01 -0.09 -13.44
CA ASN A 136 3.03 0.20 -12.02
C ASN A 136 4.43 0.66 -11.57
N PRO A 137 4.58 1.89 -11.07
CA PRO A 137 5.88 2.41 -10.66
C PRO A 137 6.50 1.61 -9.53
N PHE A 138 5.69 0.99 -8.67
CA PHE A 138 6.17 0.18 -7.55
C PHE A 138 6.95 -1.07 -8.00
N MET A 139 6.71 -1.55 -9.21
CA MET A 139 7.48 -2.66 -9.80
C MET A 139 8.97 -2.37 -10.00
N LYS A 140 9.41 -1.12 -9.83
CA LYS A 140 10.82 -0.73 -9.90
C LYS A 140 11.57 -0.85 -8.57
N THR A 141 10.89 -1.14 -7.47
CA THR A 141 11.49 -1.18 -6.12
C THR A 141 12.35 -2.41 -5.89
N ALA A 142 11.94 -3.57 -6.45
CA ALA A 142 12.63 -4.85 -6.31
C ALA A 142 12.33 -5.75 -7.52
N PRO A 143 13.08 -6.85 -7.73
CA PRO A 143 12.68 -7.89 -8.67
C PRO A 143 11.41 -8.58 -8.16
N PHE A 144 10.39 -8.68 -9.01
CA PHE A 144 9.12 -9.35 -8.71
C PHE A 144 9.03 -10.66 -9.47
N LYS A 145 8.42 -11.67 -8.84
CA LYS A 145 8.10 -12.94 -9.47
C LYS A 145 6.63 -12.91 -9.91
N VAL A 146 6.38 -13.30 -11.14
CA VAL A 146 5.01 -13.49 -11.64
C VAL A 146 4.37 -14.65 -10.88
N ALA A 147 3.25 -14.38 -10.21
CA ALA A 147 2.50 -15.37 -9.44
C ALA A 147 1.25 -15.90 -10.19
N GLY A 148 0.73 -15.12 -11.14
CA GLY A 148 -0.46 -15.48 -11.90
C GLY A 148 -0.86 -14.38 -12.88
N SER A 149 -1.92 -14.65 -13.65
CA SER A 149 -2.52 -13.69 -14.58
C SER A 149 -3.91 -13.32 -14.09
N SER A 150 -4.30 -12.07 -14.30
CA SER A 150 -5.68 -11.61 -14.11
C SER A 150 -6.37 -11.50 -15.45
N TYR A 151 -7.67 -11.80 -15.46
CA TYR A 151 -8.50 -11.74 -16.65
C TYR A 151 -9.64 -10.75 -16.43
N TYR A 152 -10.01 -10.01 -17.46
CA TYR A 152 -11.17 -9.15 -17.44
C TYR A 152 -11.94 -9.30 -18.76
N SER A 153 -13.24 -9.03 -18.70
CA SER A 153 -14.06 -8.88 -19.90
C SER A 153 -14.78 -7.53 -19.85
N LYS A 154 -14.89 -6.90 -21.01
CA LYS A 154 -15.74 -5.72 -21.14
C LYS A 154 -17.20 -6.18 -21.12
N LEU A 155 -18.01 -5.51 -20.31
CA LEU A 155 -19.45 -5.68 -20.38
C LEU A 155 -19.95 -4.99 -21.66
N PRO A 156 -20.95 -5.57 -22.36
CA PRO A 156 -21.57 -4.87 -23.47
C PRO A 156 -22.26 -3.60 -22.95
N ASP A 157 -22.23 -2.56 -23.78
CA ASP A 157 -22.93 -1.28 -23.50
C ASP A 157 -24.45 -1.48 -23.45
#